data_995e09ea423ca1642388b2adcd6f559c
#
_entry.id   995e09ea423ca1642388b2adcd6f559c
#
_cell.length_a   1.000
_cell.length_b   1.000
_cell.length_c   1.000
_cell.angle_alpha   90.00
_cell.angle_beta   90.00
_cell.angle_gamma   90.00
#
_symmetry.space_group_name_H-M   'P 1'
#
loop_
_entity.id
_entity.type
_entity.pdbx_description
1 polymer ?
#
loop_
_entity_poly.entity_id
_entity_poly.type
_entity_poly.pdbx_seq_one_letter_code
_entity_poly.pdbx_strand_id
1 'polypeptide(L)'
;MSVKVFIDGSSGTTGLRIADRLAQRPEIELLSISAEGRKDVNERAKVINSADLAFLCLPDAASKEVMPLLRPDVKVLDTSTAFRTDAAWDYGFPELAGQKEKIKNSCRVAVPGCYASGFISIARPLVELGLAPADYPFSCTGISGYSGGGKKMIAEYESADRPAHSKLDAPKSYGLALPISTCRKCRRSAALPTPPCSCPWCAITTAACRCWCRWI
;
A
#
# COMPACT_ATOMS: atom_id res chain seq x y z
N MET A 1 -1.36 11.29 27.95
CA MET A 1 -1.25 9.83 27.68
C MET A 1 -0.62 9.68 26.31
N SER A 2 0.43 8.85 26.19
CA SER A 2 1.02 8.51 24.90
C SER A 2 0.15 7.48 24.16
N VAL A 3 0.10 7.58 22.83
CA VAL A 3 -0.58 6.60 21.98
C VAL A 3 0.41 5.48 21.66
N LYS A 4 0.09 4.25 22.01
CA LYS A 4 0.92 3.07 21.75
C LYS A 4 0.73 2.60 20.31
N VAL A 5 1.82 2.64 19.54
CA VAL A 5 1.81 2.25 18.13
C VAL A 5 2.78 1.10 17.90
N PHE A 6 2.32 0.07 17.20
CA PHE A 6 3.17 -1.03 16.76
C PHE A 6 3.26 -1.08 15.24
N ILE A 7 4.47 -1.34 14.71
CA ILE A 7 4.70 -1.49 13.27
C ILE A 7 5.20 -2.91 13.02
N ASP A 8 4.30 -3.78 12.61
CA ASP A 8 4.63 -5.14 12.19
C ASP A 8 5.26 -5.11 10.80
N GLY A 9 6.50 -5.56 10.70
CA GLY A 9 7.30 -5.40 9.49
C GLY A 9 8.08 -4.08 9.43
N SER A 10 8.42 -3.49 10.58
CA SER A 10 9.22 -2.26 10.71
C SER A 10 10.56 -2.26 9.97
N SER A 11 11.14 -3.43 9.70
CA SER A 11 12.39 -3.56 8.93
C SER A 11 12.20 -3.49 7.40
N GLY A 12 10.95 -3.46 6.91
CA GLY A 12 10.63 -3.26 5.49
C GLY A 12 10.77 -1.79 5.07
N THR A 13 10.81 -1.51 3.74
CA THR A 13 10.93 -0.14 3.22
C THR A 13 9.80 0.79 3.68
N THR A 14 8.57 0.31 3.69
CA THR A 14 7.41 1.06 4.17
C THR A 14 7.45 1.22 5.70
N GLY A 15 7.73 0.13 6.42
CA GLY A 15 7.78 0.14 7.88
C GLY A 15 8.85 1.06 8.45
N LEU A 16 10.05 1.08 7.86
CA LEU A 16 11.13 1.99 8.26
C LEU A 16 10.71 3.46 8.12
N ARG A 17 10.14 3.84 6.98
CA ARG A 17 9.68 5.23 6.77
C ARG A 17 8.57 5.66 7.73
N ILE A 18 7.67 4.74 8.08
CA ILE A 18 6.63 5.01 9.08
C ILE A 18 7.28 5.18 10.46
N ALA A 19 8.20 4.27 10.84
CA ALA A 19 8.92 4.35 12.10
C ALA A 19 9.67 5.67 12.28
N ASP A 20 10.43 6.08 11.25
CA ASP A 20 11.19 7.34 11.27
C ASP A 20 10.29 8.58 11.46
N ARG A 21 9.13 8.58 10.81
CA ARG A 21 8.16 9.69 10.94
C ARG A 21 7.48 9.71 12.30
N LEU A 22 7.14 8.55 12.84
CA LEU A 22 6.45 8.45 14.13
C LEU A 22 7.41 8.68 15.31
N ALA A 23 8.68 8.33 15.18
CA ALA A 23 9.71 8.60 16.20
C ALA A 23 9.91 10.12 16.48
N GLN A 24 9.52 10.98 15.56
CA GLN A 24 9.57 12.44 15.74
C GLN A 24 8.34 13.01 16.49
N ARG A 25 7.39 12.16 16.87
CA ARG A 25 6.13 12.55 17.51
C ARG A 25 6.17 12.20 18.99
N PRO A 26 6.30 13.18 19.91
CA PRO A 26 6.47 12.92 21.35
C PRO A 26 5.23 12.29 22.00
N GLU A 27 4.06 12.43 21.40
CA GLU A 27 2.83 11.82 21.84
C GLU A 27 2.70 10.33 21.47
N ILE A 28 3.66 9.76 20.70
CA ILE A 28 3.62 8.38 20.23
C ILE A 28 4.68 7.56 20.96
N GLU A 29 4.26 6.42 21.49
CA GLU A 29 5.10 5.37 22.05
C GLU A 29 5.18 4.21 21.05
N LEU A 30 6.36 4.03 20.44
CA LEU A 30 6.58 2.91 19.53
C LEU A 30 6.88 1.62 20.29
N LEU A 31 6.00 0.63 20.16
CA LEU A 31 6.23 -0.70 20.71
C LEU A 31 7.22 -1.49 19.86
N SER A 32 8.01 -2.34 20.50
CA SER A 32 8.99 -3.19 19.86
C SER A 32 8.71 -4.67 20.11
N ILE A 33 9.24 -5.53 19.25
CA ILE A 33 9.19 -6.99 19.37
C ILE A 33 10.61 -7.55 19.14
N SER A 34 10.96 -8.63 19.84
CA SER A 34 12.24 -9.30 19.66
C SER A 34 12.41 -9.87 18.24
N ALA A 35 13.65 -10.14 17.85
CA ALA A 35 13.94 -10.73 16.53
C ALA A 35 13.29 -12.12 16.36
N GLU A 36 13.26 -12.89 17.44
CA GLU A 36 12.63 -14.21 17.52
C GLU A 36 11.11 -14.09 17.44
N GLY A 37 10.52 -13.18 18.22
CA GLY A 37 9.08 -12.96 18.29
C GLY A 37 8.46 -12.49 16.96
N ARG A 38 9.25 -11.83 16.08
CA ARG A 38 8.79 -11.43 14.75
C ARG A 38 8.37 -12.59 13.85
N LYS A 39 8.87 -13.81 14.14
CA LYS A 39 8.55 -15.01 13.36
C LYS A 39 7.36 -15.77 13.93
N ASP A 40 6.98 -15.48 15.17
CA ASP A 40 5.85 -16.12 15.85
C ASP A 40 4.60 -15.24 15.73
N VAL A 41 3.56 -15.78 15.10
CA VAL A 41 2.29 -15.07 14.89
C VAL A 41 1.60 -14.72 16.21
N ASN A 42 1.72 -15.57 17.24
CA ASN A 42 1.10 -15.34 18.53
C ASN A 42 1.83 -14.21 19.30
N GLU A 43 3.16 -14.17 19.26
CA GLU A 43 3.92 -13.07 19.86
C GLU A 43 3.61 -11.74 19.14
N ARG A 44 3.52 -11.76 17.82
CA ARG A 44 3.08 -10.58 17.04
C ARG A 44 1.69 -10.14 17.46
N ALA A 45 0.74 -11.06 17.54
CA ALA A 45 -0.63 -10.78 17.96
C ALA A 45 -0.70 -10.19 19.38
N LYS A 46 0.11 -10.67 20.33
CA LYS A 46 0.20 -10.11 21.70
C LYS A 46 0.62 -8.65 21.67
N VAL A 47 1.67 -8.31 20.91
CA VAL A 47 2.15 -6.93 20.82
C VAL A 47 1.12 -6.04 20.13
N ILE A 48 0.52 -6.50 19.04
CA ILE A 48 -0.56 -5.76 18.34
C ILE A 48 -1.73 -5.50 19.29
N ASN A 49 -2.15 -6.51 20.04
CA ASN A 49 -3.26 -6.39 20.99
C ASN A 49 -2.95 -5.50 22.21
N SER A 50 -1.69 -5.18 22.48
CA SER A 50 -1.29 -4.21 23.51
C SER A 50 -1.19 -2.78 22.99
N ALA A 51 -1.27 -2.58 21.66
CA ALA A 51 -1.23 -1.29 21.02
C ALA A 51 -2.62 -0.63 20.90
N ASP A 52 -2.65 0.69 20.78
CA ASP A 52 -3.83 1.44 20.39
C ASP A 52 -4.00 1.43 18.86
N LEU A 53 -2.87 1.40 18.14
CA LEU A 53 -2.82 1.39 16.69
C LEU A 53 -1.69 0.49 16.19
N ALA A 54 -1.98 -0.36 15.21
CA ALA A 54 -0.98 -1.20 14.55
C ALA A 54 -0.92 -0.96 13.05
N PHE A 55 0.29 -0.88 12.51
CA PHE A 55 0.56 -0.92 11.07
C PHE A 55 1.02 -2.33 10.69
N LEU A 56 0.34 -2.96 9.74
CA LEU A 56 0.78 -4.21 9.12
C LEU A 56 1.52 -3.88 7.82
N CYS A 57 2.86 -3.96 7.86
CA CYS A 57 3.74 -3.73 6.72
C CYS A 57 4.32 -5.05 6.21
N LEU A 58 3.44 -6.01 5.96
CA LEU A 58 3.74 -7.42 5.71
C LEU A 58 3.22 -7.86 4.34
N PRO A 59 3.71 -9.01 3.83
CA PRO A 59 3.06 -9.70 2.71
C PRO A 59 1.62 -10.12 3.05
N ASP A 60 0.76 -10.22 2.04
CA ASP A 60 -0.66 -10.54 2.17
C ASP A 60 -0.96 -11.77 3.05
N ALA A 61 -0.15 -12.83 2.92
CA ALA A 61 -0.33 -14.05 3.71
C ALA A 61 -0.13 -13.80 5.21
N ALA A 62 0.93 -13.09 5.59
CA ALA A 62 1.25 -12.80 6.98
C ALA A 62 0.26 -11.80 7.61
N SER A 63 -0.27 -10.85 6.83
CA SER A 63 -1.36 -9.98 7.27
C SER A 63 -2.63 -10.77 7.55
N LYS A 64 -2.99 -11.71 6.66
CA LYS A 64 -4.18 -12.57 6.85
C LYS A 64 -4.04 -13.53 8.03
N GLU A 65 -2.84 -14.03 8.28
CA GLU A 65 -2.55 -14.98 9.36
C GLU A 65 -2.76 -14.36 10.75
N VAL A 66 -2.33 -13.12 10.95
CA VAL A 66 -2.41 -12.47 12.27
C VAL A 66 -3.80 -11.94 12.58
N MET A 67 -4.58 -11.55 11.58
CA MET A 67 -5.88 -10.88 11.78
C MET A 67 -6.87 -11.63 12.68
N PRO A 68 -7.06 -12.97 12.57
CA PRO A 68 -7.99 -13.70 13.44
C PRO A 68 -7.62 -13.69 14.92
N LEU A 69 -6.37 -13.37 15.25
CA LEU A 69 -5.85 -13.35 16.62
C LEU A 69 -5.95 -11.98 17.29
N LEU A 70 -6.42 -10.98 16.54
CA LEU A 70 -6.48 -9.60 17.01
C LEU A 70 -7.82 -9.28 17.67
N ARG A 71 -7.76 -8.46 18.72
CA ARG A 71 -8.95 -7.88 19.35
C ARG A 71 -9.76 -7.07 18.32
N PRO A 72 -11.09 -7.08 18.40
CA PRO A 72 -11.91 -6.32 17.45
C PRO A 72 -11.70 -4.81 17.50
N ASP A 73 -11.33 -4.28 18.67
CA ASP A 73 -11.20 -2.85 18.98
C ASP A 73 -9.81 -2.26 18.69
N VAL A 74 -8.75 -3.08 18.53
CA VAL A 74 -7.44 -2.54 18.14
C VAL A 74 -7.51 -1.97 16.72
N LYS A 75 -7.04 -0.74 16.55
CA LYS A 75 -7.00 -0.10 15.23
C LYS A 75 -5.86 -0.66 14.38
N VAL A 76 -6.18 -1.11 13.17
CA VAL A 76 -5.22 -1.72 12.25
C VAL A 76 -5.24 -1.00 10.91
N LEU A 77 -4.05 -0.55 10.46
CA LEU A 77 -3.79 -0.06 9.12
C LEU A 77 -2.96 -1.11 8.36
N ASP A 78 -3.56 -1.78 7.38
CA ASP A 78 -2.86 -2.77 6.56
C ASP A 78 -2.34 -2.16 5.27
N THR A 79 -1.03 -2.31 5.01
CA THR A 79 -0.40 -1.78 3.79
C THR A 79 -0.31 -2.82 2.67
N SER A 80 -0.68 -4.07 2.95
CA SER A 80 -0.69 -5.15 1.98
C SER A 80 -1.79 -5.00 0.93
N THR A 81 -1.93 -5.96 0.05
CA THR A 81 -3.04 -5.99 -0.89
C THR A 81 -4.22 -6.84 -0.41
N ALA A 82 -4.08 -7.48 0.76
CA ALA A 82 -4.99 -8.50 1.25
C ALA A 82 -6.45 -8.02 1.44
N PHE A 83 -6.61 -6.80 1.94
CA PHE A 83 -7.90 -6.29 2.41
C PHE A 83 -8.45 -5.09 1.63
N ARG A 84 -7.74 -4.63 0.60
CA ARG A 84 -8.12 -3.40 -0.15
C ARG A 84 -9.46 -3.50 -0.89
N THR A 85 -10.00 -4.68 -1.08
CA THR A 85 -11.31 -4.92 -1.70
C THR A 85 -12.28 -5.64 -0.78
N ASP A 86 -11.90 -5.86 0.47
CA ASP A 86 -12.73 -6.47 1.50
C ASP A 86 -13.79 -5.47 1.97
N ALA A 87 -15.04 -5.91 2.08
CA ALA A 87 -16.15 -5.06 2.51
C ALA A 87 -16.11 -4.73 4.02
N ALA A 88 -15.39 -5.53 4.81
CA ALA A 88 -15.20 -5.29 6.24
C ALA A 88 -14.08 -4.27 6.55
N TRP A 89 -13.41 -3.76 5.51
CA TRP A 89 -12.31 -2.80 5.66
C TRP A 89 -12.63 -1.49 4.98
N ASP A 90 -12.36 -0.39 5.67
CA ASP A 90 -12.44 0.92 5.08
C ASP A 90 -11.21 1.20 4.21
N TYR A 91 -11.45 1.75 3.03
CA TYR A 91 -10.36 2.10 2.12
C TYR A 91 -9.67 3.39 2.58
N GLY A 92 -8.38 3.32 2.88
CA GLY A 92 -7.59 4.38 3.52
C GLY A 92 -7.23 5.54 2.59
N PHE A 93 -8.20 6.10 1.86
CA PHE A 93 -8.01 7.26 0.98
C PHE A 93 -8.94 8.40 1.43
N PRO A 94 -8.48 9.25 2.37
CA PRO A 94 -9.33 10.23 3.06
C PRO A 94 -9.91 11.32 2.17
N GLU A 95 -9.32 11.55 0.99
CA GLU A 95 -9.78 12.55 0.02
C GLU A 95 -11.07 12.16 -0.70
N LEU A 96 -11.47 10.89 -0.63
CA LEU A 96 -12.76 10.47 -1.16
C LEU A 96 -13.90 10.98 -0.29
N ALA A 97 -15.00 11.38 -0.92
CA ALA A 97 -16.16 11.95 -0.24
C ALA A 97 -16.66 11.07 0.92
N GLY A 98 -16.71 11.63 2.12
CA GLY A 98 -17.11 10.94 3.35
C GLY A 98 -16.11 9.92 3.90
N GLN A 99 -15.01 9.65 3.20
CA GLN A 99 -14.07 8.60 3.60
C GLN A 99 -13.22 8.99 4.82
N LYS A 100 -12.91 10.27 4.97
CA LYS A 100 -12.15 10.78 6.14
C LYS A 100 -12.83 10.42 7.47
N GLU A 101 -14.14 10.61 7.56
CA GLU A 101 -14.90 10.29 8.78
C GLU A 101 -15.03 8.76 8.99
N LYS A 102 -15.15 7.99 7.92
CA LYS A 102 -15.13 6.51 8.01
C LYS A 102 -13.78 6.03 8.57
N ILE A 103 -12.66 6.51 8.03
CA ILE A 103 -11.32 6.16 8.50
C ILE A 103 -11.12 6.50 9.97
N LYS A 104 -11.57 7.67 10.41
CA LYS A 104 -11.49 8.09 11.81
C LYS A 104 -12.16 7.11 12.79
N ASN A 105 -13.33 6.61 12.40
CA ASN A 105 -14.17 5.73 13.20
C ASN A 105 -13.89 4.25 12.99
N SER A 106 -13.05 3.90 12.01
CA SER A 106 -12.74 2.53 11.66
C SER A 106 -11.67 1.91 12.54
N CYS A 107 -11.84 0.63 12.86
CA CYS A 107 -10.78 -0.21 13.42
C CYS A 107 -10.00 -0.97 12.34
N ARG A 108 -10.44 -0.94 11.09
CA ARG A 108 -9.84 -1.72 9.99
C ARG A 108 -9.69 -0.86 8.75
N VAL A 109 -8.48 -0.40 8.47
CA VAL A 109 -8.20 0.49 7.34
C VAL A 109 -7.21 -0.17 6.38
N ALA A 110 -7.61 -0.36 5.13
CA ALA A 110 -6.75 -0.86 4.07
C ALA A 110 -6.07 0.30 3.33
N VAL A 111 -4.76 0.44 3.51
CA VAL A 111 -3.96 1.51 2.90
C VAL A 111 -3.87 1.32 1.38
N PRO A 112 -4.16 2.34 0.58
CA PRO A 112 -4.12 2.24 -0.88
C PRO A 112 -2.70 2.01 -1.43
N GLY A 113 -2.63 1.40 -2.61
CA GLY A 113 -1.40 1.31 -3.38
C GLY A 113 -1.20 2.53 -4.26
N CYS A 114 0.06 2.83 -4.61
CA CYS A 114 0.46 4.02 -5.35
C CYS A 114 -0.29 4.21 -6.68
N TYR A 115 -0.41 3.16 -7.51
CA TYR A 115 -1.11 3.25 -8.79
C TYR A 115 -2.61 3.50 -8.63
N ALA A 116 -3.25 2.81 -7.68
CA ALA A 116 -4.65 3.03 -7.40
C ALA A 116 -4.90 4.46 -6.89
N SER A 117 -4.03 4.96 -6.00
CA SER A 117 -4.12 6.33 -5.51
C SER A 117 -4.01 7.34 -6.65
N GLY A 118 -2.99 7.20 -7.52
CA GLY A 118 -2.80 8.10 -8.66
C GLY A 118 -3.99 8.09 -9.62
N PHE A 119 -4.52 6.91 -9.97
CA PHE A 119 -5.66 6.79 -10.85
C PHE A 119 -6.93 7.39 -10.22
N ILE A 120 -7.23 7.04 -8.98
CA ILE A 120 -8.43 7.50 -8.27
C ILE A 120 -8.42 9.02 -8.09
N SER A 121 -7.26 9.62 -7.79
CA SER A 121 -7.11 11.07 -7.64
C SER A 121 -7.52 11.86 -8.89
N ILE A 122 -7.44 11.24 -10.07
CA ILE A 122 -7.78 11.86 -11.35
C ILE A 122 -9.19 11.44 -11.77
N ALA A 123 -9.48 10.14 -11.82
CA ALA A 123 -10.71 9.62 -12.38
C ALA A 123 -11.94 9.97 -11.51
N ARG A 124 -11.80 9.91 -10.19
CA ARG A 124 -12.93 10.15 -9.29
C ARG A 124 -13.51 11.57 -9.38
N PRO A 125 -12.69 12.65 -9.32
CA PRO A 125 -13.20 14.00 -9.49
C PRO A 125 -13.84 14.24 -10.87
N LEU A 126 -13.29 13.66 -11.94
CA LEU A 126 -13.86 13.80 -13.28
C LEU A 126 -15.28 13.23 -13.36
N VAL A 127 -15.50 12.08 -12.72
CA VAL A 127 -16.83 11.46 -12.67
C VAL A 127 -17.77 12.23 -11.73
N GLU A 128 -17.32 12.62 -10.55
CA GLU A 128 -18.14 13.36 -9.57
C GLU A 128 -18.58 14.74 -10.06
N LEU A 129 -17.73 15.41 -10.85
CA LEU A 129 -18.04 16.71 -11.47
C LEU A 129 -18.84 16.58 -12.77
N GLY A 130 -19.16 15.35 -13.20
CA GLY A 130 -19.89 15.11 -14.44
C GLY A 130 -19.08 15.43 -15.71
N LEU A 131 -17.75 15.58 -15.60
CA LEU A 131 -16.85 15.84 -16.74
C LEU A 131 -16.57 14.58 -17.56
N ALA A 132 -16.71 13.42 -16.94
CA ALA A 132 -16.66 12.13 -17.61
C ALA A 132 -17.82 11.26 -17.11
N PRO A 133 -18.51 10.52 -17.99
CA PRO A 133 -19.52 9.55 -17.57
C PRO A 133 -18.88 8.42 -16.76
N ALA A 134 -19.64 7.78 -15.87
CA ALA A 134 -19.13 6.72 -15.01
C ALA A 134 -18.64 5.47 -15.78
N ASP A 135 -19.12 5.27 -16.98
CA ASP A 135 -18.72 4.20 -17.90
C ASP A 135 -17.64 4.62 -18.90
N TYR A 136 -17.05 5.81 -18.73
CA TYR A 136 -15.97 6.29 -19.59
C TYR A 136 -14.79 5.28 -19.61
N PRO A 137 -14.26 4.92 -20.80
CA PRO A 137 -13.20 3.93 -20.93
C PRO A 137 -11.82 4.53 -20.58
N PHE A 138 -11.59 4.79 -19.29
CA PHE A 138 -10.32 5.31 -18.83
C PHE A 138 -9.17 4.37 -19.15
N SER A 139 -8.08 4.90 -19.68
CA SER A 139 -6.78 4.23 -19.74
C SER A 139 -5.78 4.92 -18.81
N CYS A 140 -4.89 4.13 -18.19
CA CYS A 140 -3.90 4.64 -17.27
C CYS A 140 -2.56 3.98 -17.49
N THR A 141 -1.53 4.79 -17.63
CA THR A 141 -0.12 4.35 -17.65
C THR A 141 0.59 4.97 -16.46
N GLY A 142 1.30 4.15 -15.69
CA GLY A 142 2.09 4.60 -14.55
C GLY A 142 3.58 4.31 -14.76
N ILE A 143 4.42 5.22 -14.29
CA ILE A 143 5.88 5.05 -14.25
C ILE A 143 6.30 4.82 -12.80
N SER A 144 7.13 3.80 -12.56
CA SER A 144 7.59 3.44 -11.22
C SER A 144 9.11 3.36 -11.16
N GLY A 145 9.68 3.95 -10.12
CA GLY A 145 11.07 3.68 -9.76
C GLY A 145 11.23 2.29 -9.12
N TYR A 146 12.41 1.73 -9.18
CA TYR A 146 12.69 0.40 -8.60
C TYR A 146 12.49 0.33 -7.08
N SER A 147 12.62 1.44 -6.39
CA SER A 147 12.36 1.51 -4.93
C SER A 147 10.93 1.15 -4.57
N GLY A 148 9.97 1.38 -5.48
CA GLY A 148 8.58 0.98 -5.31
C GLY A 148 8.36 -0.53 -5.32
N GLY A 149 9.30 -1.31 -5.81
CA GLY A 149 9.28 -2.78 -5.79
C GLY A 149 9.77 -3.41 -4.49
N GLY A 150 10.14 -2.60 -3.50
CA GLY A 150 10.58 -3.06 -2.19
C GLY A 150 12.03 -3.58 -2.17
N LYS A 151 12.45 -4.12 -1.02
CA LYS A 151 13.84 -4.51 -0.74
C LYS A 151 14.47 -5.41 -1.80
N LYS A 152 13.72 -6.37 -2.33
CA LYS A 152 14.25 -7.29 -3.33
C LYS A 152 14.66 -6.56 -4.60
N MET A 153 13.80 -5.71 -5.11
CA MET A 153 14.07 -4.94 -6.32
C MET A 153 15.16 -3.90 -6.09
N ILE A 154 15.18 -3.24 -4.92
CA ILE A 154 16.25 -2.33 -4.55
C ILE A 154 17.61 -3.03 -4.57
N ALA A 155 17.72 -4.18 -3.90
CA ALA A 155 18.96 -4.96 -3.87
C ALA A 155 19.39 -5.41 -5.28
N GLU A 156 18.45 -5.80 -6.14
CA GLU A 156 18.73 -6.20 -7.54
C GLU A 156 19.28 -5.02 -8.36
N TYR A 157 18.73 -3.83 -8.20
CA TYR A 157 19.15 -2.62 -8.93
C TYR A 157 20.44 -2.00 -8.39
N GLU A 158 20.70 -2.11 -7.10
CA GLU A 158 21.86 -1.51 -6.41
C GLU A 158 23.01 -2.48 -6.19
N SER A 159 22.91 -3.73 -6.65
CA SER A 159 23.96 -4.73 -6.53
C SER A 159 25.25 -4.23 -7.20
N ALA A 160 26.37 -4.32 -6.45
CA ALA A 160 27.71 -4.03 -6.97
C ALA A 160 28.13 -4.99 -8.09
N ASP A 161 27.62 -6.23 -8.06
CA ASP A 161 27.91 -7.29 -9.02
C ASP A 161 27.05 -7.19 -10.29
N ARG A 162 26.25 -6.13 -10.41
CA ARG A 162 25.38 -5.95 -11.58
C ARG A 162 26.22 -5.73 -12.84
N PRO A 163 26.02 -6.56 -13.91
CA PRO A 163 26.76 -6.39 -15.16
C PRO A 163 26.53 -5.01 -15.76
N ALA A 164 27.55 -4.45 -16.38
CA ALA A 164 27.39 -3.30 -17.28
C ALA A 164 26.43 -3.67 -18.41
N HIS A 165 25.56 -2.75 -18.81
CA HIS A 165 24.49 -2.98 -19.80
C HIS A 165 23.51 -4.09 -19.42
N SER A 166 23.16 -4.15 -18.15
CA SER A 166 22.10 -5.03 -17.65
C SER A 166 20.74 -4.66 -18.24
N LYS A 167 19.85 -5.66 -18.36
CA LYS A 167 18.43 -5.45 -18.70
C LYS A 167 17.72 -4.49 -17.74
N LEU A 168 18.29 -4.24 -16.56
CA LEU A 168 17.80 -3.29 -15.57
C LEU A 168 18.13 -1.82 -15.91
N ASP A 169 18.98 -1.57 -16.91
CA ASP A 169 19.31 -0.21 -17.35
C ASP A 169 18.27 0.38 -18.31
N ALA A 170 17.36 -0.45 -18.81
CA ALA A 170 16.27 -0.05 -19.68
C ALA A 170 14.90 -0.10 -18.97
N PRO A 171 13.97 0.79 -19.34
CA PRO A 171 12.58 0.68 -18.92
C PRO A 171 11.99 -0.66 -19.35
N LYS A 172 11.22 -1.29 -18.46
CA LYS A 172 10.50 -2.53 -18.79
C LYS A 172 9.03 -2.43 -18.45
N SER A 173 8.19 -2.97 -19.29
CA SER A 173 6.78 -3.14 -19.01
C SER A 173 6.58 -4.29 -18.01
N TYR A 174 5.67 -4.11 -17.04
CA TYR A 174 5.28 -5.17 -16.12
C TYR A 174 3.78 -5.08 -15.78
N GLY A 175 3.26 -6.09 -15.14
CA GLY A 175 1.85 -6.13 -14.79
C GLY A 175 0.92 -6.32 -15.99
N LEU A 176 1.43 -6.92 -17.09
CA LEU A 176 0.69 -7.15 -18.32
C LEU A 176 -0.35 -8.27 -18.22
N ALA A 177 -0.28 -9.10 -17.17
CA ALA A 177 -1.24 -10.16 -16.95
C ALA A 177 -2.55 -9.58 -16.35
N LEU A 178 -3.66 -9.83 -17.01
CA LEU A 178 -5.01 -9.62 -16.50
C LEU A 178 -5.49 -10.94 -15.85
N PRO A 179 -6.12 -10.91 -14.67
CA PRO A 179 -6.72 -9.82 -13.90
C PRO A 179 -5.78 -9.26 -12.81
N ILE A 180 -5.44 -8.01 -12.90
CA ILE A 180 -4.64 -7.36 -11.88
C ILE A 180 -5.55 -6.91 -10.73
N SER A 181 -5.16 -7.22 -9.49
CA SER A 181 -5.88 -6.77 -8.29
C SER A 181 -6.09 -5.25 -8.23
N THR A 182 -5.18 -4.48 -8.81
CA THR A 182 -5.26 -3.03 -8.94
C THR A 182 -6.49 -2.57 -9.73
N CYS A 183 -6.88 -3.26 -10.81
CA CYS A 183 -8.05 -2.90 -11.61
C CYS A 183 -9.36 -3.00 -10.81
N ARG A 184 -9.52 -4.05 -9.98
CA ARG A 184 -10.71 -4.19 -9.11
C ARG A 184 -10.79 -3.07 -8.08
N LYS A 185 -9.65 -2.63 -7.54
CA LYS A 185 -9.55 -1.54 -6.56
C LYS A 185 -9.90 -0.21 -7.19
N CYS A 186 -9.33 0.10 -8.36
CA CYS A 186 -9.63 1.31 -9.10
C CYS A 186 -11.13 1.40 -9.44
N ARG A 187 -11.74 0.29 -9.88
CA ARG A 187 -13.17 0.23 -10.19
C ARG A 187 -14.03 0.61 -8.98
N ARG A 188 -13.82 -0.04 -7.82
CA ARG A 188 -14.63 0.23 -6.62
C ARG A 188 -14.47 1.67 -6.12
N SER A 189 -13.25 2.15 -6.03
CA SER A 189 -12.96 3.46 -5.44
C SER A 189 -13.21 4.62 -6.41
N ALA A 190 -13.17 4.41 -7.72
CA ALA A 190 -13.51 5.40 -8.73
C ALA A 190 -15.02 5.41 -9.05
N ALA A 191 -15.84 4.59 -8.40
CA ALA A 191 -17.29 4.44 -8.65
C ALA A 191 -17.63 4.07 -10.10
N LEU A 192 -16.77 3.28 -10.76
CA LEU A 192 -16.99 2.85 -12.13
C LEU A 192 -17.82 1.56 -12.18
N PRO A 193 -18.93 1.51 -12.96
CA PRO A 193 -19.79 0.30 -13.07
C PRO A 193 -19.09 -0.84 -13.82
N THR A 194 -18.16 -0.51 -14.72
CA THR A 194 -17.37 -1.48 -15.49
C THR A 194 -15.89 -1.41 -15.09
N PRO A 195 -15.12 -2.50 -15.22
CA PRO A 195 -13.67 -2.41 -15.04
C PRO A 195 -13.11 -1.34 -15.98
N PRO A 196 -12.18 -0.49 -15.55
CA PRO A 196 -11.50 0.45 -16.42
C PRO A 196 -10.57 -0.30 -17.37
N CYS A 197 -11.02 -1.33 -17.98
CA CYS A 197 -10.39 -1.96 -19.12
C CYS A 197 -10.89 -3.37 -19.45
N SER A 198 -11.63 -3.47 -20.48
CA SER A 198 -11.36 -4.41 -21.56
C SER A 198 -10.15 -3.95 -22.42
N CYS A 199 -9.38 -2.97 -21.99
CA CYS A 199 -8.25 -2.41 -22.73
C CYS A 199 -6.95 -3.12 -22.41
N PRO A 200 -6.22 -3.71 -23.37
CA PRO A 200 -4.96 -4.41 -23.14
C PRO A 200 -3.79 -3.52 -22.71
N TRP A 201 -4.02 -2.25 -22.41
CA TRP A 201 -2.99 -1.23 -22.19
C TRP A 201 -2.91 -0.67 -20.77
N CYS A 202 -3.30 -1.38 -19.75
CA CYS A 202 -2.77 -1.09 -18.42
C CYS A 202 -1.29 -1.55 -18.36
N ALA A 203 -0.50 -1.09 -19.31
CA ALA A 203 0.93 -1.30 -19.33
C ALA A 203 1.55 -0.36 -18.29
N ILE A 204 1.94 -0.91 -17.17
CA ILE A 204 2.74 -0.20 -16.19
C ILE A 204 4.17 -0.27 -16.70
N THR A 205 4.70 0.86 -17.14
CA THR A 205 6.09 0.96 -17.57
C THR A 205 6.96 1.32 -16.39
N THR A 206 7.92 0.49 -16.05
CA THR A 206 8.94 0.80 -15.03
C THR A 206 10.13 1.43 -15.75
N ALA A 207 10.39 2.70 -15.50
CA ALA A 207 11.63 3.34 -15.89
C ALA A 207 12.55 3.40 -14.67
N ALA A 208 13.60 2.61 -14.67
CA ALA A 208 14.67 2.73 -13.71
C ALA A 208 15.61 3.85 -14.18
N CYS A 209 15.37 5.07 -13.74
CA CYS A 209 16.31 6.15 -13.95
C CYS A 209 17.06 6.44 -12.64
N ARG A 210 18.37 6.20 -12.62
CA ARG A 210 19.26 6.51 -11.48
C ARG A 210 19.18 7.98 -11.04
N CYS A 211 18.78 8.88 -11.93
CA CYS A 211 18.74 10.32 -11.66
C CYS A 211 17.59 10.77 -10.77
N TRP A 212 16.51 9.99 -10.63
CA TRP A 212 15.30 10.41 -9.90
C TRP A 212 15.26 10.00 -8.43
N CYS A 213 16.10 9.10 -7.98
CA CYS A 213 16.11 8.68 -6.59
C CYS A 213 16.84 9.61 -5.61
N ARG A 214 17.41 10.73 -6.07
CA ARG A 214 18.10 11.71 -5.20
C ARG A 214 17.21 12.81 -4.62
N TRP A 215 15.91 12.86 -4.96
CA TRP A 215 15.03 14.00 -4.61
C TRP A 215 13.70 13.62 -3.94
N ILE A 216 13.58 12.46 -3.32
CA ILE A 216 12.45 12.19 -2.42
C ILE A 216 12.98 11.62 -1.10
#